data_7b112ee4e0fda9182729df381f1139d8
#
_entry.id   7b112ee4e0fda9182729df381f1139d8
#
_cell.length_a   1.000
_cell.length_b   1.000
_cell.length_c   1.000
_cell.angle_alpha   90.00
_cell.angle_beta   90.00
_cell.angle_gamma   90.00
#
_symmetry.space_group_name_H-M   'P 1'
#
loop_
_entity.id
_entity.type
_entity.pdbx_description
1 polymer ?
#
loop_
_entity_poly.entity_id
_entity_poly.type
_entity_poly.pdbx_seq_one_letter_code
_entity_poly.pdbx_strand_id
1 'polypeptide(L)'
;MFQELGYLTNAYHNHSYSYYDRDETHPSMGYTYKGLGNGLNVTKQWPESDLEMMEQTIPQALAGPKPFHNYYMTVSGHMNYNFVGNAMSMKHKAEVADSGLSEAAQAYLACNMELDKALEYVLAQLEAAGELENTVICMSGDHYPYGLDGTGAIDELTAPGTEDDLIEKYRSSLILWCGSMAEPVVVEKPCSSIDVIPTLCNLFGLEYDSRLIIGRDILSTAPGLVPTNKFCYVSELGKYYSNTSTFVPNEGVTVPEGYVEQTYKEVQRMVTYSSRILFNDYYRKIGLEPGKKFMPAPKPEAPVEITPAASSLQ
;
A
#
# COMPACT_ATOMS: atom_id res chain seq x y z
N MET A 1 -2.14 -15.13 -8.69
CA MET A 1 -2.25 -15.63 -7.30
C MET A 1 -3.70 -15.77 -6.86
N PHE A 2 -4.51 -14.74 -6.59
CA PHE A 2 -5.91 -14.88 -6.15
C PHE A 2 -6.80 -15.66 -7.15
N GLN A 3 -6.64 -15.46 -8.46
CA GLN A 3 -7.37 -16.24 -9.47
C GLN A 3 -7.08 -17.75 -9.39
N GLU A 4 -5.85 -18.14 -9.07
CA GLU A 4 -5.47 -19.54 -8.90
C GLU A 4 -6.14 -20.21 -7.69
N LEU A 5 -6.55 -19.39 -6.72
CA LEU A 5 -7.36 -19.80 -5.58
C LEU A 5 -8.87 -19.74 -5.86
N GLY A 6 -9.26 -19.43 -7.09
CA GLY A 6 -10.68 -19.36 -7.49
C GLY A 6 -11.36 -18.04 -7.17
N TYR A 7 -10.64 -17.00 -6.80
CA TYR A 7 -11.23 -15.68 -6.60
C TYR A 7 -11.67 -15.04 -7.92
N LEU A 8 -12.85 -14.42 -7.92
CA LEU A 8 -13.23 -13.47 -8.95
C LEU A 8 -12.44 -12.17 -8.71
N THR A 9 -11.61 -11.77 -9.67
CA THR A 9 -10.71 -10.61 -9.53
C THR A 9 -11.20 -9.45 -10.36
N ASN A 10 -11.58 -8.34 -9.70
CA ASN A 10 -12.02 -7.12 -10.33
C ASN A 10 -11.13 -5.95 -9.92
N ALA A 11 -10.97 -4.98 -10.82
CA ALA A 11 -10.33 -3.70 -10.51
C ALA A 11 -11.20 -2.55 -10.99
N TYR A 12 -11.25 -1.47 -10.20
CA TYR A 12 -12.13 -0.34 -10.43
C TYR A 12 -11.37 0.97 -10.28
N HIS A 13 -11.69 1.94 -11.17
CA HIS A 13 -11.21 3.30 -11.06
C HIS A 13 -12.33 4.27 -11.45
N ASN A 14 -12.71 5.15 -10.57
CA ASN A 14 -13.82 6.08 -10.78
C ASN A 14 -13.49 7.27 -11.68
N HIS A 15 -12.28 7.35 -12.23
CA HIS A 15 -11.90 8.30 -13.28
C HIS A 15 -11.82 7.62 -14.66
N SER A 16 -11.30 8.32 -15.67
CA SER A 16 -11.25 7.86 -17.07
C SER A 16 -10.70 6.44 -17.21
N TYR A 17 -11.38 5.59 -17.96
CA TYR A 17 -11.04 4.17 -18.15
C TYR A 17 -9.58 3.93 -18.54
N SER A 18 -9.05 4.73 -19.49
CA SER A 18 -7.67 4.60 -19.98
C SER A 18 -6.63 5.42 -19.20
N TYR A 19 -7.00 5.98 -18.04
CA TYR A 19 -6.07 6.80 -17.26
C TYR A 19 -4.87 5.97 -16.78
N TYR A 20 -3.64 6.42 -17.10
CA TYR A 20 -2.38 5.68 -16.87
C TYR A 20 -2.35 4.28 -17.52
N ASP A 21 -2.97 4.10 -18.67
CA ASP A 21 -3.04 2.82 -19.39
C ASP A 21 -3.56 1.65 -18.51
N ARG A 22 -4.49 1.97 -17.57
CA ARG A 22 -5.04 0.97 -16.67
C ARG A 22 -5.93 -0.04 -17.39
N ASP A 23 -6.52 0.33 -18.51
CA ASP A 23 -7.27 -0.53 -19.42
C ASP A 23 -6.40 -1.62 -20.08
N GLU A 24 -5.08 -1.43 -20.12
CA GLU A 24 -4.12 -2.42 -20.60
C GLU A 24 -3.43 -3.16 -19.44
N THR A 25 -3.00 -2.41 -18.42
CA THR A 25 -2.18 -2.95 -17.34
C THR A 25 -2.96 -3.84 -16.38
N HIS A 26 -4.19 -3.46 -15.99
CA HIS A 26 -4.97 -4.25 -15.03
C HIS A 26 -5.49 -5.56 -15.62
N PRO A 27 -6.01 -5.62 -16.87
CA PRO A 27 -6.30 -6.89 -17.52
C PRO A 27 -5.07 -7.82 -17.65
N SER A 28 -3.90 -7.26 -17.93
CA SER A 28 -2.66 -8.06 -18.01
C SER A 28 -2.25 -8.69 -16.66
N MET A 29 -2.66 -8.09 -15.54
CA MET A 29 -2.49 -8.64 -14.18
C MET A 29 -3.61 -9.62 -13.79
N GLY A 30 -4.59 -9.85 -14.67
CA GLY A 30 -5.68 -10.81 -14.46
C GLY A 30 -6.96 -10.21 -13.86
N TYR A 31 -7.13 -8.89 -13.87
CA TYR A 31 -8.36 -8.25 -13.39
C TYR A 31 -9.39 -8.04 -14.51
N THR A 32 -10.67 -8.20 -14.16
CA THR A 32 -11.75 -7.57 -14.92
C THR A 32 -11.79 -6.11 -14.52
N TYR A 33 -11.26 -5.24 -15.40
CA TYR A 33 -11.12 -3.81 -15.08
C TYR A 33 -12.32 -3.00 -15.59
N LYS A 34 -12.81 -2.09 -14.74
CA LYS A 34 -13.85 -1.13 -15.06
C LYS A 34 -13.45 0.28 -14.63
N GLY A 35 -13.76 1.25 -15.48
CA GLY A 35 -13.53 2.67 -15.22
C GLY A 35 -14.69 3.52 -15.72
N LEU A 36 -14.66 4.84 -15.46
CA LEU A 36 -15.65 5.78 -15.96
C LEU A 36 -15.75 5.70 -17.49
N GLY A 37 -16.97 5.47 -17.99
CA GLY A 37 -17.24 5.29 -19.41
C GLY A 37 -17.07 3.86 -19.93
N ASN A 38 -16.57 2.94 -19.08
CA ASN A 38 -16.51 1.51 -19.38
C ASN A 38 -16.78 0.67 -18.12
N GLY A 39 -18.05 0.42 -17.85
CA GLY A 39 -18.51 -0.44 -16.75
C GLY A 39 -18.71 0.26 -15.40
N LEU A 40 -18.27 1.52 -15.25
CA LEU A 40 -18.66 2.41 -14.16
C LEU A 40 -19.41 3.63 -14.72
N ASN A 41 -20.44 4.06 -14.00
CA ASN A 41 -21.30 5.16 -14.40
C ASN A 41 -21.39 6.20 -13.25
N VAL A 42 -20.25 6.62 -12.73
CA VAL A 42 -20.14 7.68 -11.72
C VAL A 42 -20.34 9.05 -12.36
N THR A 43 -20.77 10.02 -11.57
CA THR A 43 -20.93 11.41 -12.02
C THR A 43 -19.58 11.98 -12.46
N LYS A 44 -19.48 12.40 -13.72
CA LYS A 44 -18.26 13.00 -14.28
C LYS A 44 -18.05 14.40 -13.69
N GLN A 45 -17.06 14.54 -12.85
CA GLN A 45 -16.64 15.77 -12.20
C GLN A 45 -15.15 15.63 -11.83
N TRP A 46 -14.57 16.63 -11.15
CA TRP A 46 -13.20 16.49 -10.69
C TRP A 46 -13.04 16.88 -9.21
N PRO A 47 -12.51 15.98 -8.37
CA PRO A 47 -12.43 14.53 -8.58
C PRO A 47 -13.81 13.89 -8.53
N GLU A 48 -13.94 12.68 -9.07
CA GLU A 48 -15.15 11.87 -8.98
C GLU A 48 -15.33 11.26 -7.59
N SER A 49 -16.56 10.84 -7.28
CA SER A 49 -16.93 10.28 -5.99
C SER A 49 -16.49 8.82 -5.82
N ASP A 50 -15.77 8.52 -4.74
CA ASP A 50 -15.46 7.16 -4.34
C ASP A 50 -16.71 6.45 -3.79
N LEU A 51 -17.60 7.19 -3.12
CA LEU A 51 -18.86 6.64 -2.64
C LEU A 51 -19.73 6.12 -3.79
N GLU A 52 -19.90 6.89 -4.88
CA GLU A 52 -20.64 6.44 -6.07
C GLU A 52 -20.05 5.17 -6.69
N MET A 53 -18.71 5.03 -6.67
CA MET A 53 -18.05 3.81 -7.14
C MET A 53 -18.39 2.62 -6.24
N MET A 54 -18.34 2.78 -4.92
CA MET A 54 -18.67 1.70 -3.99
C MET A 54 -20.15 1.31 -4.05
N GLU A 55 -21.06 2.28 -4.19
CA GLU A 55 -22.50 2.04 -4.35
C GLU A 55 -22.84 1.19 -5.58
N GLN A 56 -22.06 1.32 -6.66
CA GLN A 56 -22.25 0.53 -7.87
C GLN A 56 -21.61 -0.86 -7.79
N THR A 57 -20.48 -1.00 -7.13
CA THR A 57 -19.64 -2.21 -7.22
C THR A 57 -19.81 -3.18 -6.08
N ILE A 58 -20.02 -2.71 -4.85
CA ILE A 58 -20.17 -3.58 -3.67
C ILE A 58 -21.41 -4.46 -3.75
N PRO A 59 -22.62 -3.97 -4.10
CA PRO A 59 -23.78 -4.84 -4.25
C PRO A 59 -23.58 -5.92 -5.31
N GLN A 60 -22.89 -5.60 -6.42
CA GLN A 60 -22.56 -6.57 -7.46
C GLN A 60 -21.62 -7.67 -6.96
N ALA A 61 -20.58 -7.29 -6.18
CA ALA A 61 -19.65 -8.23 -5.60
C ALA A 61 -20.33 -9.16 -4.59
N LEU A 62 -21.20 -8.62 -3.73
CA LEU A 62 -21.92 -9.39 -2.71
C LEU A 62 -22.95 -10.36 -3.32
N ALA A 63 -23.59 -9.98 -4.43
CA ALA A 63 -24.53 -10.84 -5.16
C ALA A 63 -23.83 -11.84 -6.10
N GLY A 64 -22.55 -11.62 -6.42
CA GLY A 64 -21.79 -12.42 -7.37
C GLY A 64 -21.16 -13.69 -6.79
N PRO A 65 -20.36 -14.40 -7.60
CA PRO A 65 -19.60 -15.56 -7.15
C PRO A 65 -18.58 -15.19 -6.07
N LYS A 66 -18.37 -16.10 -5.12
CA LYS A 66 -17.39 -15.99 -4.02
C LYS A 66 -16.37 -17.12 -4.12
N PRO A 67 -15.13 -16.91 -3.65
CA PRO A 67 -14.61 -15.65 -3.11
C PRO A 67 -14.32 -14.60 -4.19
N PHE A 68 -14.27 -13.33 -3.80
CA PHE A 68 -13.91 -12.24 -4.71
C PHE A 68 -12.74 -11.42 -4.15
N HIS A 69 -11.99 -10.78 -5.06
CA HIS A 69 -10.96 -9.79 -4.76
C HIS A 69 -11.22 -8.56 -5.62
N ASN A 70 -11.54 -7.46 -4.97
CA ASN A 70 -11.75 -6.16 -5.63
C ASN A 70 -10.60 -5.22 -5.30
N TYR A 71 -9.98 -4.67 -6.33
CA TYR A 71 -8.94 -3.65 -6.21
C TYR A 71 -9.51 -2.28 -6.62
N TYR A 72 -9.52 -1.33 -5.71
CA TYR A 72 -10.06 0.00 -5.90
C TYR A 72 -8.95 1.04 -5.96
N MET A 73 -8.90 1.80 -7.04
CA MET A 73 -8.06 2.97 -7.21
C MET A 73 -8.94 4.19 -7.06
N THR A 74 -9.00 4.72 -5.86
CA THR A 74 -9.85 5.85 -5.46
C THR A 74 -9.31 7.18 -5.99
N VAL A 75 -10.16 8.20 -6.16
CA VAL A 75 -9.74 9.50 -6.69
C VAL A 75 -10.31 10.69 -5.93
N SER A 76 -11.29 10.50 -5.04
CA SER A 76 -11.95 11.62 -4.35
C SER A 76 -10.97 12.51 -3.56
N GLY A 77 -9.92 11.91 -2.98
CA GLY A 77 -8.87 12.61 -2.24
C GLY A 77 -7.82 13.32 -3.11
N HIS A 78 -8.02 13.42 -4.44
CA HIS A 78 -7.03 14.01 -5.36
C HIS A 78 -7.05 15.55 -5.35
N MET A 79 -5.92 16.16 -5.73
CA MET A 79 -5.79 17.63 -5.91
C MET A 79 -6.74 18.13 -7.03
N ASN A 80 -7.07 19.45 -7.11
CA ASN A 80 -6.51 20.56 -6.34
C ASN A 80 -7.22 20.71 -4.99
N TYR A 81 -6.46 21.01 -3.94
CA TYR A 81 -7.03 21.20 -2.60
C TYR A 81 -7.53 22.63 -2.42
N ASN A 82 -8.73 22.90 -2.92
CA ASN A 82 -9.44 24.18 -2.80
C ASN A 82 -10.94 23.96 -2.98
N PHE A 83 -11.75 24.98 -2.63
CA PHE A 83 -13.20 24.92 -2.74
C PHE A 83 -13.78 25.47 -4.06
N VAL A 84 -13.00 25.56 -5.11
CA VAL A 84 -13.44 26.01 -6.45
C VAL A 84 -13.27 24.92 -7.49
N GLY A 85 -12.11 24.29 -7.52
CA GLY A 85 -11.73 23.30 -8.54
C GLY A 85 -11.77 21.84 -8.08
N ASN A 86 -12.29 21.57 -6.87
CA ASN A 86 -12.41 20.23 -6.32
C ASN A 86 -13.85 19.96 -5.87
N ALA A 87 -14.53 19.10 -6.61
CA ALA A 87 -15.95 18.79 -6.38
C ALA A 87 -16.19 18.13 -5.02
N MET A 88 -15.29 17.26 -4.58
CA MET A 88 -15.42 16.56 -3.29
C MET A 88 -15.12 17.49 -2.12
N SER A 89 -14.12 18.36 -2.24
CA SER A 89 -13.90 19.42 -1.24
C SER A 89 -15.12 20.35 -1.12
N MET A 90 -15.71 20.75 -2.25
CA MET A 90 -16.93 21.55 -2.27
C MET A 90 -18.12 20.85 -1.59
N LYS A 91 -18.29 19.55 -1.88
CA LYS A 91 -19.37 18.72 -1.32
C LYS A 91 -19.33 18.69 0.21
N HIS A 92 -18.14 18.57 0.79
CA HIS A 92 -17.92 18.41 2.23
C HIS A 92 -17.41 19.66 2.94
N LYS A 93 -17.47 20.83 2.27
CA LYS A 93 -16.95 22.10 2.81
C LYS A 93 -17.51 22.46 4.19
N ALA A 94 -18.81 22.24 4.40
CA ALA A 94 -19.47 22.61 5.65
C ALA A 94 -18.97 21.80 6.85
N GLU A 95 -18.51 20.58 6.62
CA GLU A 95 -18.07 19.64 7.67
C GLU A 95 -16.69 20.00 8.24
N VAL A 96 -15.90 20.83 7.53
CA VAL A 96 -14.57 21.28 7.93
C VAL A 96 -14.49 22.77 8.27
N ALA A 97 -15.58 23.52 8.09
CA ALA A 97 -15.60 24.98 8.19
C ALA A 97 -15.12 25.51 9.56
N ASP A 98 -15.43 24.82 10.64
CA ASP A 98 -15.10 25.23 12.01
C ASP A 98 -13.79 24.61 12.53
N SER A 99 -12.98 23.96 11.66
CA SER A 99 -11.74 23.31 12.07
C SER A 99 -10.62 24.26 12.50
N GLY A 100 -10.69 25.52 12.07
CA GLY A 100 -9.64 26.53 12.32
C GLY A 100 -8.39 26.36 11.44
N LEU A 101 -8.40 25.41 10.51
CA LEU A 101 -7.30 25.13 9.59
C LEU A 101 -7.29 26.09 8.39
N SER A 102 -6.16 26.16 7.67
CA SER A 102 -6.05 26.89 6.40
C SER A 102 -7.00 26.30 5.34
N GLU A 103 -7.33 27.11 4.31
CA GLU A 103 -8.21 26.66 3.23
C GLU A 103 -7.70 25.38 2.53
N ALA A 104 -6.39 25.28 2.29
CA ALA A 104 -5.79 24.10 1.65
C ALA A 104 -5.93 22.86 2.52
N ALA A 105 -5.66 22.97 3.82
CA ALA A 105 -5.83 21.88 4.79
C ALA A 105 -7.30 21.45 4.92
N GLN A 106 -8.22 22.43 5.04
CA GLN A 106 -9.66 22.16 5.05
C GLN A 106 -10.13 21.44 3.79
N ALA A 107 -9.70 21.89 2.61
CA ALA A 107 -10.09 21.29 1.35
C ALA A 107 -9.53 19.87 1.18
N TYR A 108 -8.31 19.62 1.66
CA TYR A 108 -7.73 18.27 1.71
C TYR A 108 -8.54 17.33 2.60
N LEU A 109 -8.86 17.76 3.82
CA LEU A 109 -9.71 16.96 4.73
C LEU A 109 -11.10 16.72 4.12
N ALA A 110 -11.73 17.76 3.58
CA ALA A 110 -13.05 17.68 2.99
C ALA A 110 -13.11 16.66 1.84
N CYS A 111 -12.16 16.66 0.91
CA CYS A 111 -12.18 15.70 -0.20
C CYS A 111 -11.92 14.25 0.26
N ASN A 112 -11.16 14.04 1.34
CA ASN A 112 -10.97 12.72 1.92
C ASN A 112 -12.18 12.20 2.71
N MET A 113 -13.09 13.06 3.17
CA MET A 113 -14.34 12.63 3.79
C MET A 113 -15.23 11.83 2.82
N GLU A 114 -15.08 12.04 1.53
CA GLU A 114 -15.81 11.21 0.55
C GLU A 114 -15.34 9.74 0.57
N LEU A 115 -14.04 9.50 0.75
CA LEU A 115 -13.50 8.15 0.93
C LEU A 115 -13.97 7.54 2.26
N ASP A 116 -14.02 8.33 3.33
CA ASP A 116 -14.54 7.89 4.64
C ASP A 116 -16.00 7.43 4.53
N LYS A 117 -16.84 8.21 3.86
CA LYS A 117 -18.25 7.83 3.60
C LYS A 117 -18.37 6.62 2.67
N ALA A 118 -17.47 6.48 1.71
CA ALA A 118 -17.40 5.28 0.87
C ALA A 118 -17.08 4.04 1.70
N LEU A 119 -16.17 4.14 2.66
CA LEU A 119 -15.83 3.04 3.56
C LEU A 119 -16.96 2.72 4.53
N GLU A 120 -17.63 3.73 5.09
CA GLU A 120 -18.84 3.55 5.91
C GLU A 120 -19.90 2.73 5.15
N TYR A 121 -20.14 3.11 3.88
CA TYR A 121 -21.07 2.37 3.03
C TYR A 121 -20.63 0.91 2.82
N VAL A 122 -19.34 0.67 2.50
CA VAL A 122 -18.80 -0.69 2.32
C VAL A 122 -19.03 -1.54 3.55
N LEU A 123 -18.68 -1.04 4.74
CA LEU A 123 -18.83 -1.76 6.01
C LEU A 123 -20.31 -2.07 6.29
N ALA A 124 -21.21 -1.11 6.08
CA ALA A 124 -22.64 -1.32 6.26
C ALA A 124 -23.20 -2.40 5.32
N GLN A 125 -22.75 -2.43 4.04
CA GLN A 125 -23.18 -3.46 3.10
C GLN A 125 -22.65 -4.85 3.46
N LEU A 126 -21.40 -4.94 3.92
CA LEU A 126 -20.79 -6.18 4.38
C LEU A 126 -21.51 -6.72 5.64
N GLU A 127 -21.86 -5.85 6.57
CA GLU A 127 -22.60 -6.19 7.78
C GLU A 127 -23.99 -6.74 7.42
N ALA A 128 -24.74 -6.01 6.58
CA ALA A 128 -26.05 -6.41 6.12
C ALA A 128 -26.06 -7.75 5.37
N ALA A 129 -24.96 -8.09 4.69
CA ALA A 129 -24.75 -9.36 4.01
C ALA A 129 -24.22 -10.48 4.91
N GLY A 130 -23.83 -10.20 6.16
CA GLY A 130 -23.19 -11.15 7.06
C GLY A 130 -21.76 -11.53 6.66
N GLU A 131 -21.05 -10.67 5.96
CA GLU A 131 -19.73 -10.95 5.37
C GLU A 131 -18.58 -10.19 6.04
N LEU A 132 -18.83 -9.40 7.10
CA LEU A 132 -17.77 -8.65 7.80
C LEU A 132 -16.63 -9.55 8.25
N GLU A 133 -16.94 -10.66 8.93
CA GLU A 133 -15.94 -11.58 9.48
C GLU A 133 -15.13 -12.32 8.40
N ASN A 134 -15.68 -12.41 7.18
CA ASN A 134 -15.08 -13.09 6.04
C ASN A 134 -14.37 -12.12 5.07
N THR A 135 -14.31 -10.83 5.40
CA THR A 135 -13.75 -9.80 4.52
C THR A 135 -12.49 -9.20 5.12
N VAL A 136 -11.44 -9.14 4.31
CA VAL A 136 -10.22 -8.37 4.62
C VAL A 136 -10.22 -7.10 3.78
N ILE A 137 -10.03 -5.96 4.43
CA ILE A 137 -9.85 -4.66 3.78
C ILE A 137 -8.38 -4.24 4.00
N CYS A 138 -7.67 -3.97 2.89
CA CYS A 138 -6.31 -3.46 2.89
C CYS A 138 -6.30 -2.08 2.24
N MET A 139 -5.88 -1.06 2.96
CA MET A 139 -5.84 0.33 2.48
C MET A 139 -4.48 0.96 2.76
N SER A 140 -3.95 1.69 1.79
CA SER A 140 -2.79 2.56 1.99
C SER A 140 -2.87 3.77 1.05
N GLY A 141 -2.23 4.87 1.42
CA GLY A 141 -1.98 5.95 0.46
C GLY A 141 -1.00 5.50 -0.62
N ASP A 142 -1.18 5.97 -1.84
CA ASP A 142 -0.29 5.71 -2.98
C ASP A 142 0.89 6.69 -3.04
N HIS A 143 0.70 7.92 -2.56
CA HIS A 143 1.72 8.96 -2.43
C HIS A 143 1.31 10.02 -1.39
N TYR A 144 2.24 10.89 -1.00
CA TYR A 144 1.91 12.03 -0.17
C TYR A 144 1.10 13.09 -0.96
N PRO A 145 0.35 13.99 -0.28
CA PRO A 145 -0.49 14.97 -0.95
C PRO A 145 0.33 16.15 -1.52
N TYR A 146 1.11 15.90 -2.57
CA TYR A 146 2.03 16.89 -3.19
C TYR A 146 1.32 18.16 -3.70
N GLY A 147 0.00 18.13 -3.88
CA GLY A 147 -0.80 19.33 -4.17
C GLY A 147 -0.88 20.33 -3.02
N LEU A 148 -0.37 19.97 -1.82
CA LEU A 148 -0.21 20.86 -0.68
C LEU A 148 1.18 21.49 -0.59
N ASP A 149 2.16 21.06 -1.39
CA ASP A 149 3.51 21.62 -1.35
C ASP A 149 3.50 23.13 -1.51
N GLY A 150 4.22 23.84 -0.65
CA GLY A 150 4.31 25.31 -0.61
C GLY A 150 3.12 26.02 0.01
N THR A 151 2.13 25.30 0.53
CA THR A 151 0.95 25.92 1.20
C THR A 151 1.11 26.01 2.71
N GLY A 152 2.05 25.28 3.31
CA GLY A 152 2.18 25.09 4.76
C GLY A 152 1.16 24.14 5.37
N ALA A 153 0.24 23.61 4.59
CA ALA A 153 -0.82 22.72 5.08
C ALA A 153 -0.29 21.34 5.51
N ILE A 154 0.81 20.86 4.93
CA ILE A 154 1.44 19.62 5.38
C ILE A 154 1.91 19.76 6.82
N ASP A 155 2.62 20.83 7.14
CA ASP A 155 3.10 21.10 8.50
C ASP A 155 1.94 21.33 9.48
N GLU A 156 0.87 21.98 9.02
CA GLU A 156 -0.34 22.22 9.82
C GLU A 156 -1.07 20.92 10.16
N LEU A 157 -1.14 19.98 9.23
CA LEU A 157 -1.82 18.67 9.40
C LEU A 157 -0.96 17.63 10.12
N THR A 158 0.35 17.85 10.21
CA THR A 158 1.29 16.87 10.78
C THR A 158 2.12 17.52 11.92
N ALA A 159 3.31 18.01 11.59
CA ALA A 159 4.20 18.70 12.52
C ALA A 159 5.08 19.71 11.77
N PRO A 160 5.48 20.82 12.41
CA PRO A 160 6.35 21.81 11.80
C PRO A 160 7.64 21.20 11.22
N GLY A 161 7.95 21.54 9.97
CA GLY A 161 9.14 21.05 9.25
C GLY A 161 8.94 19.75 8.49
N THR A 162 7.77 19.13 8.55
CA THR A 162 7.46 17.87 7.81
C THR A 162 7.48 18.09 6.31
N GLU A 163 6.99 19.22 5.81
CA GLU A 163 6.93 19.53 4.37
C GLU A 163 8.32 19.52 3.73
N ASP A 164 9.34 19.99 4.42
CA ASP A 164 10.72 20.04 3.93
C ASP A 164 11.54 18.77 4.23
N ASP A 165 11.03 17.88 5.08
CA ASP A 165 11.72 16.63 5.41
C ASP A 165 11.61 15.61 4.27
N LEU A 166 12.77 15.11 3.81
CA LEU A 166 12.85 14.15 2.68
C LEU A 166 12.30 12.76 2.99
N ILE A 167 11.95 12.49 4.23
CA ILE A 167 11.43 11.20 4.70
C ILE A 167 10.04 11.39 5.30
N GLU A 168 9.88 12.31 6.27
CA GLU A 168 8.64 12.43 7.05
C GLU A 168 7.43 12.81 6.20
N LYS A 169 7.57 13.63 5.17
CA LYS A 169 6.46 13.99 4.28
C LYS A 169 5.85 12.80 3.52
N TYR A 170 6.60 11.72 3.38
CA TYR A 170 6.12 10.48 2.74
C TYR A 170 5.49 9.51 3.72
N ARG A 171 5.46 9.86 5.01
CA ARG A 171 4.88 9.00 6.03
C ARG A 171 3.38 8.84 5.78
N SER A 172 2.94 7.59 5.71
CA SER A 172 1.56 7.21 5.46
C SER A 172 1.17 6.06 6.39
N SER A 173 -0.05 5.58 6.26
CA SER A 173 -0.56 4.46 7.05
C SER A 173 -0.94 3.30 6.14
N LEU A 174 -0.69 2.08 6.60
CA LEU A 174 -1.28 0.87 6.09
C LEU A 174 -2.32 0.37 7.09
N ILE A 175 -3.54 0.15 6.63
CA ILE A 175 -4.62 -0.42 7.42
C ILE A 175 -4.97 -1.79 6.83
N LEU A 176 -4.81 -2.83 7.64
CA LEU A 176 -5.31 -4.17 7.37
C LEU A 176 -6.41 -4.46 8.38
N TRP A 177 -7.62 -4.60 7.90
CA TRP A 177 -8.79 -4.83 8.73
C TRP A 177 -9.52 -6.11 8.32
N CYS A 178 -10.05 -6.81 9.30
CA CYS A 178 -10.97 -7.93 9.10
C CYS A 178 -11.99 -7.93 10.25
N GLY A 179 -13.27 -8.15 9.96
CA GLY A 179 -14.31 -8.16 10.98
C GLY A 179 -14.15 -9.23 12.06
N SER A 180 -13.38 -10.29 11.79
CA SER A 180 -13.05 -11.34 12.77
C SER A 180 -11.92 -10.97 13.73
N MET A 181 -11.26 -9.82 13.57
CA MET A 181 -10.21 -9.37 14.49
C MET A 181 -10.79 -8.95 15.83
N ALA A 182 -10.42 -9.64 16.91
CA ALA A 182 -10.89 -9.32 18.25
C ALA A 182 -10.21 -8.07 18.83
N GLU A 183 -8.92 -7.89 18.51
CA GLU A 183 -8.09 -6.78 19.04
C GLU A 183 -7.20 -6.21 17.93
N PRO A 184 -6.94 -4.90 17.95
CA PRO A 184 -6.04 -4.29 16.97
C PRO A 184 -4.59 -4.70 17.22
N VAL A 185 -3.84 -4.92 16.13
CA VAL A 185 -2.39 -5.14 16.17
C VAL A 185 -1.70 -3.91 15.60
N VAL A 186 -0.89 -3.24 16.42
CA VAL A 186 -0.09 -2.09 15.99
C VAL A 186 1.31 -2.57 15.61
N VAL A 187 1.71 -2.31 14.36
CA VAL A 187 3.07 -2.59 13.86
C VAL A 187 3.85 -1.29 13.85
N GLU A 188 4.77 -1.13 14.80
CA GLU A 188 5.57 0.10 14.96
C GLU A 188 6.88 0.09 14.17
N LYS A 189 7.34 -1.09 13.72
CA LYS A 189 8.57 -1.15 12.93
C LYS A 189 8.39 -0.45 11.57
N PRO A 190 9.44 0.20 11.05
CA PRO A 190 9.38 0.84 9.73
C PRO A 190 8.99 -0.16 8.64
N CYS A 191 7.95 0.16 7.87
CA CYS A 191 7.48 -0.60 6.73
C CYS A 191 7.02 0.33 5.61
N SER A 192 6.87 -0.18 4.39
CA SER A 192 6.48 0.61 3.24
C SER A 192 5.58 -0.18 2.28
N SER A 193 5.12 0.46 1.20
CA SER A 193 4.22 -0.15 0.23
C SER A 193 4.78 -1.42 -0.44
N ILE A 194 6.12 -1.59 -0.51
CA ILE A 194 6.74 -2.80 -1.04
C ILE A 194 6.51 -4.03 -0.15
N ASP A 195 6.15 -3.83 1.12
CA ASP A 195 5.93 -4.87 2.12
C ASP A 195 4.49 -5.42 2.10
N VAL A 196 3.56 -4.75 1.41
CA VAL A 196 2.15 -5.12 1.36
C VAL A 196 1.96 -6.51 0.73
N ILE A 197 2.58 -6.76 -0.43
CA ILE A 197 2.41 -8.05 -1.14
C ILE A 197 2.91 -9.24 -0.31
N PRO A 198 4.16 -9.27 0.21
CA PRO A 198 4.60 -10.40 1.02
C PRO A 198 3.79 -10.58 2.30
N THR A 199 3.30 -9.50 2.91
CA THR A 199 2.42 -9.56 4.08
C THR A 199 1.08 -10.22 3.73
N LEU A 200 0.42 -9.78 2.65
CA LEU A 200 -0.83 -10.39 2.20
C LEU A 200 -0.62 -11.85 1.78
N CYS A 201 0.50 -12.17 1.10
CA CYS A 201 0.81 -13.55 0.74
C CYS A 201 0.86 -14.46 1.98
N ASN A 202 1.52 -14.04 3.04
CA ASN A 202 1.59 -14.82 4.28
C ASN A 202 0.24 -14.90 5.00
N LEU A 203 -0.51 -13.80 5.08
CA LEU A 203 -1.84 -13.79 5.71
C LEU A 203 -2.84 -14.71 4.99
N PHE A 204 -2.79 -14.77 3.67
CA PHE A 204 -3.66 -15.62 2.85
C PHE A 204 -3.08 -17.00 2.55
N GLY A 205 -1.90 -17.34 3.07
CA GLY A 205 -1.25 -18.62 2.79
C GLY A 205 -0.87 -18.81 1.32
N LEU A 206 -0.58 -17.71 0.59
CA LEU A 206 -0.19 -17.75 -0.81
C LEU A 206 1.27 -18.14 -0.95
N GLU A 207 1.55 -19.12 -1.80
CA GLU A 207 2.94 -19.48 -2.13
C GLU A 207 3.56 -18.43 -3.05
N TYR A 208 4.76 -17.95 -2.71
CA TYR A 208 5.54 -17.02 -3.53
C TYR A 208 7.04 -17.24 -3.35
N ASP A 209 7.85 -16.84 -4.33
CA ASP A 209 9.31 -16.87 -4.21
C ASP A 209 9.79 -15.53 -3.64
N SER A 210 10.17 -15.54 -2.37
CA SER A 210 10.66 -14.34 -1.67
C SER A 210 11.93 -13.73 -2.30
N ARG A 211 12.67 -14.46 -3.14
CA ARG A 211 13.83 -13.95 -3.87
C ARG A 211 13.44 -12.96 -4.98
N LEU A 212 12.18 -13.00 -5.41
CA LEU A 212 11.62 -12.13 -6.47
C LEU A 212 10.83 -10.95 -5.93
N ILE A 213 10.68 -10.85 -4.60
CA ILE A 213 9.97 -9.76 -3.92
C ILE A 213 10.94 -9.06 -2.98
N ILE A 214 11.09 -7.76 -3.18
CA ILE A 214 12.00 -6.92 -2.38
C ILE A 214 11.47 -6.69 -0.96
N GLY A 215 10.15 -6.54 -0.81
CA GLY A 215 9.49 -6.28 0.47
C GLY A 215 9.57 -7.46 1.44
N ARG A 216 9.21 -7.19 2.68
CA ARG A 216 9.21 -8.14 3.80
C ARG A 216 7.82 -8.24 4.38
N ASP A 217 7.45 -9.39 4.94
CA ASP A 217 6.23 -9.50 5.74
C ASP A 217 6.37 -8.63 7.01
N ILE A 218 5.46 -7.66 7.16
CA ILE A 218 5.48 -6.73 8.31
C ILE A 218 5.17 -7.42 9.63
N LEU A 219 4.53 -8.59 9.61
CA LEU A 219 4.19 -9.37 10.80
C LEU A 219 5.30 -10.36 11.19
N SER A 220 6.34 -10.50 10.35
CA SER A 220 7.49 -11.36 10.65
C SER A 220 8.46 -10.70 11.63
N THR A 221 9.45 -11.46 12.09
CA THR A 221 10.57 -10.95 12.92
C THR A 221 11.68 -10.26 12.10
N ALA A 222 11.52 -10.15 10.79
CA ALA A 222 12.48 -9.44 9.95
C ALA A 222 12.57 -7.96 10.34
N PRO A 223 13.78 -7.37 10.41
CA PRO A 223 13.94 -5.95 10.72
C PRO A 223 13.22 -5.07 9.70
N GLY A 224 12.63 -3.98 10.19
CA GLY A 224 12.00 -2.97 9.33
C GLY A 224 13.06 -2.18 8.53
N LEU A 225 12.81 -1.98 7.24
CA LEU A 225 13.65 -1.17 6.37
C LEU A 225 12.81 -0.54 5.26
N VAL A 226 12.71 0.78 5.26
CA VAL A 226 12.00 1.57 4.24
C VAL A 226 13.02 2.26 3.33
N PRO A 227 13.22 1.80 2.10
CA PRO A 227 14.07 2.47 1.13
C PRO A 227 13.30 3.57 0.40
N THR A 228 14.00 4.64 0.00
CA THR A 228 13.48 5.62 -0.95
C THR A 228 14.23 5.56 -2.29
N ASN A 229 13.62 6.07 -3.35
CA ASN A 229 14.26 6.16 -4.68
C ASN A 229 15.47 7.11 -4.71
N LYS A 230 15.60 7.98 -3.71
CA LYS A 230 16.75 8.87 -3.50
C LYS A 230 17.82 8.26 -2.58
N PHE A 231 17.72 6.97 -2.27
CA PHE A 231 18.60 6.23 -1.36
C PHE A 231 18.61 6.73 0.10
N CYS A 232 17.63 7.55 0.52
CA CYS A 232 17.36 7.71 1.93
C CYS A 232 16.72 6.42 2.46
N TYR A 233 16.79 6.18 3.77
CA TYR A 233 16.10 5.04 4.37
C TYR A 233 15.67 5.29 5.81
N VAL A 234 14.65 4.57 6.23
CA VAL A 234 14.25 4.44 7.64
C VAL A 234 14.46 2.99 8.06
N SER A 235 15.04 2.82 9.24
CA SER A 235 15.24 1.53 9.89
C SER A 235 14.83 1.62 11.37
N GLU A 236 14.81 0.49 12.06
CA GLU A 236 14.55 0.47 13.50
C GLU A 236 15.60 1.23 14.32
N LEU A 237 16.81 1.43 13.78
CA LEU A 237 17.90 2.15 14.48
C LEU A 237 17.92 3.65 14.18
N GLY A 238 17.22 4.13 13.14
CA GLY A 238 17.21 5.54 12.78
C GLY A 238 16.99 5.78 11.29
N LYS A 239 17.23 7.02 10.86
CA LYS A 239 16.98 7.54 9.51
C LYS A 239 18.29 7.98 8.85
N TYR A 240 18.45 7.64 7.57
CA TYR A 240 19.57 8.09 6.76
C TYR A 240 19.13 9.05 5.67
N TYR A 241 19.76 10.20 5.60
CA TYR A 241 19.54 11.25 4.61
C TYR A 241 20.69 11.25 3.61
N SER A 242 20.45 10.80 2.40
CA SER A 242 21.48 10.64 1.37
C SER A 242 22.03 11.97 0.84
N ASN A 243 21.23 13.04 0.85
CA ASN A 243 21.62 14.38 0.41
C ASN A 243 22.71 15.03 1.31
N THR A 244 22.69 14.71 2.59
CA THR A 244 23.67 15.18 3.58
C THR A 244 24.65 14.10 4.03
N SER A 245 24.45 12.86 3.60
CA SER A 245 25.16 11.67 4.07
C SER A 245 25.11 11.52 5.60
N THR A 246 24.01 11.90 6.22
CA THR A 246 23.84 11.93 7.67
C THR A 246 22.89 10.81 8.11
N PHE A 247 23.30 10.08 9.15
CA PHE A 247 22.41 9.14 9.87
C PHE A 247 21.99 9.76 11.20
N VAL A 248 20.69 9.80 11.43
CA VAL A 248 20.07 10.28 12.68
C VAL A 248 19.55 9.06 13.44
N PRO A 249 20.23 8.63 14.52
CA PRO A 249 19.77 7.48 15.31
C PRO A 249 18.48 7.81 16.06
N ASN A 250 17.67 6.79 16.31
CA ASN A 250 16.54 6.90 17.22
C ASN A 250 17.03 7.12 18.66
N GLU A 251 16.20 7.75 19.50
CA GLU A 251 16.56 8.02 20.88
C GLU A 251 16.88 6.73 21.66
N GLY A 252 17.96 6.74 22.40
CA GLY A 252 18.39 5.60 23.24
C GLY A 252 18.98 4.41 22.47
N VAL A 253 19.12 4.49 21.15
CA VAL A 253 19.63 3.40 20.31
C VAL A 253 21.14 3.48 20.16
N THR A 254 21.83 2.35 20.32
CA THR A 254 23.25 2.19 19.98
C THR A 254 23.36 1.62 18.56
N VAL A 255 24.01 2.37 17.68
CA VAL A 255 24.23 1.97 16.29
C VAL A 255 25.51 1.14 16.17
N PRO A 256 25.46 -0.11 15.68
CA PRO A 256 26.65 -0.93 15.49
C PRO A 256 27.63 -0.31 14.49
N GLU A 257 28.93 -0.57 14.68
CA GLU A 257 29.95 -0.16 13.72
C GLU A 257 29.68 -0.75 12.32
N GLY A 258 29.80 0.06 11.29
CA GLY A 258 29.57 -0.33 9.89
C GLY A 258 28.08 -0.48 9.50
N TYR A 259 27.15 -0.39 10.44
CA TYR A 259 25.71 -0.57 10.16
C TYR A 259 25.20 0.39 9.07
N VAL A 260 25.49 1.68 9.20
CA VAL A 260 25.00 2.72 8.28
C VAL A 260 25.47 2.45 6.85
N GLU A 261 26.76 2.13 6.68
CA GLU A 261 27.33 1.83 5.36
C GLU A 261 26.74 0.54 4.75
N GLN A 262 26.57 -0.50 5.56
CA GLN A 262 26.00 -1.77 5.11
C GLN A 262 24.54 -1.60 4.68
N THR A 263 23.73 -0.92 5.49
CA THR A 263 22.32 -0.66 5.19
C THR A 263 22.17 0.25 3.96
N TYR A 264 23.01 1.27 3.82
CA TYR A 264 23.02 2.11 2.62
C TYR A 264 23.30 1.31 1.35
N LYS A 265 24.30 0.41 1.39
CA LYS A 265 24.60 -0.49 0.26
C LYS A 265 23.42 -1.45 -0.05
N GLU A 266 22.73 -1.93 0.98
CA GLU A 266 21.52 -2.75 0.81
C GLU A 266 20.45 -1.95 0.07
N VAL A 267 20.11 -0.74 0.53
CA VAL A 267 19.13 0.14 -0.11
C VAL A 267 19.51 0.47 -1.56
N GLN A 268 20.78 0.78 -1.82
CA GLN A 268 21.26 0.99 -3.20
C GLN A 268 21.02 -0.24 -4.09
N ARG A 269 21.26 -1.44 -3.57
CA ARG A 269 21.00 -2.69 -4.30
C ARG A 269 19.50 -2.88 -4.55
N MET A 270 18.65 -2.67 -3.54
CA MET A 270 17.20 -2.79 -3.68
C MET A 270 16.69 -1.91 -4.83
N VAL A 271 17.00 -0.62 -4.84
CA VAL A 271 16.57 0.32 -5.88
C VAL A 271 17.17 -0.03 -7.24
N THR A 272 18.47 -0.32 -7.29
CA THR A 272 19.17 -0.62 -8.55
C THR A 272 18.69 -1.91 -9.19
N TYR A 273 18.49 -2.97 -8.39
CA TYR A 273 18.03 -4.25 -8.94
C TYR A 273 16.57 -4.20 -9.36
N SER A 274 15.71 -3.51 -8.61
CA SER A 274 14.32 -3.28 -9.01
C SER A 274 14.26 -2.62 -10.40
N SER A 275 15.03 -1.55 -10.60
CA SER A 275 15.12 -0.88 -11.91
C SER A 275 15.65 -1.80 -13.01
N ARG A 276 16.71 -2.59 -12.73
CA ARG A 276 17.28 -3.53 -13.70
C ARG A 276 16.32 -4.65 -14.07
N ILE A 277 15.52 -5.14 -13.14
CA ILE A 277 14.49 -6.16 -13.39
C ILE A 277 13.50 -5.63 -14.43
N LEU A 278 12.98 -4.41 -14.23
CA LEU A 278 12.05 -3.77 -15.16
C LEU A 278 12.67 -3.50 -16.52
N PHE A 279 13.82 -2.79 -16.57
CA PHE A 279 14.46 -2.41 -17.84
C PHE A 279 14.92 -3.60 -18.69
N ASN A 280 15.24 -4.73 -18.07
CA ASN A 280 15.73 -5.90 -18.78
C ASN A 280 14.65 -6.95 -19.01
N ASP A 281 13.40 -6.70 -18.61
CA ASP A 281 12.34 -7.71 -18.67
C ASP A 281 12.80 -9.06 -18.08
N TYR A 282 13.33 -8.97 -16.85
CA TYR A 282 14.05 -10.05 -16.22
C TYR A 282 13.15 -11.27 -15.99
N TYR A 283 11.92 -11.07 -15.58
CA TYR A 283 11.00 -12.16 -15.27
C TYR A 283 10.71 -13.02 -16.50
N ARG A 284 10.54 -12.41 -17.67
CA ARG A 284 10.38 -13.17 -18.91
C ARG A 284 11.65 -13.94 -19.27
N LYS A 285 12.84 -13.35 -19.06
CA LYS A 285 14.13 -14.01 -19.32
C LYS A 285 14.36 -15.27 -18.49
N ILE A 286 13.83 -15.34 -17.27
CA ILE A 286 13.90 -16.51 -16.40
C ILE A 286 12.69 -17.44 -16.55
N GLY A 287 11.85 -17.23 -17.57
CA GLY A 287 10.71 -18.08 -17.88
C GLY A 287 9.45 -17.82 -17.06
N LEU A 288 9.38 -16.71 -16.33
CA LEU A 288 8.14 -16.24 -15.69
C LEU A 288 7.31 -15.51 -16.74
N GLU A 289 6.45 -16.22 -17.43
CA GLU A 289 5.51 -15.62 -18.39
C GLU A 289 4.14 -15.38 -17.72
N PRO A 290 3.39 -14.37 -18.17
CA PRO A 290 2.04 -14.14 -17.71
C PRO A 290 1.20 -15.41 -17.80
N GLY A 291 0.48 -15.76 -16.74
CA GLY A 291 -0.40 -16.93 -16.70
C GLY A 291 0.29 -18.29 -16.52
N LYS A 292 1.61 -18.38 -16.42
CA LYS A 292 2.27 -19.62 -15.98
C LYS A 292 2.30 -19.68 -14.46
N LYS A 293 1.98 -20.85 -13.92
CA LYS A 293 2.11 -21.10 -12.48
C LYS A 293 3.54 -20.84 -12.05
N PHE A 294 3.65 -20.01 -11.03
CA PHE A 294 4.89 -19.83 -10.32
C PHE A 294 5.25 -21.15 -9.62
N MET A 295 6.38 -21.75 -9.98
CA MET A 295 6.86 -22.93 -9.27
C MET A 295 7.63 -22.46 -8.04
N PRO A 296 7.15 -22.71 -6.82
CA PRO A 296 7.89 -22.32 -5.62
C PRO A 296 9.27 -23.02 -5.64
N ALA A 297 10.26 -22.32 -5.10
CA ALA A 297 11.55 -22.92 -4.88
C ALA A 297 11.36 -24.19 -4.01
N PRO A 298 12.11 -25.27 -4.25
CA PRO A 298 12.06 -26.42 -3.38
C PRO A 298 12.32 -25.98 -1.94
N LYS A 299 11.47 -26.42 -1.00
CA LYS A 299 11.67 -26.12 0.41
C LYS A 299 13.10 -26.51 0.78
N PRO A 300 13.84 -25.66 1.54
CA PRO A 300 15.12 -26.06 2.06
C PRO A 300 14.91 -27.38 2.84
N GLU A 301 15.74 -28.36 2.56
CA GLU A 301 15.73 -29.60 3.34
C GLU A 301 15.84 -29.24 4.82
N ALA A 302 15.02 -29.90 5.64
CA ALA A 302 15.07 -29.69 7.08
C ALA A 302 16.53 -29.87 7.57
N PRO A 303 17.00 -29.05 8.51
CA PRO A 303 18.35 -29.21 9.04
C PRO A 303 18.53 -30.67 9.47
N VAL A 304 19.56 -31.32 8.95
CA VAL A 304 19.93 -32.67 9.40
C VAL A 304 20.25 -32.54 10.90
N GLU A 305 19.45 -33.16 11.74
CA GLU A 305 19.78 -33.29 13.18
C GLU A 305 21.14 -33.96 13.32
N ILE A 306 22.14 -33.18 13.64
CA ILE A 306 23.47 -33.76 13.97
C ILE A 306 23.32 -34.35 15.38
N THR A 307 23.08 -35.62 15.45
CA THR A 307 23.13 -36.37 16.70
C THR A 307 24.55 -36.27 17.27
N PRO A 308 24.75 -35.75 18.49
CA PRO A 308 26.08 -35.66 19.08
C PRO A 308 26.64 -37.09 19.22
N ALA A 309 27.83 -37.31 18.69
CA ALA A 309 28.52 -38.60 18.89
C ALA A 309 28.70 -38.83 20.39
N ALA A 310 28.22 -39.95 20.88
CA ALA A 310 28.43 -40.38 22.27
C ALA A 310 29.93 -40.43 22.56
N SER A 311 30.38 -39.55 23.47
CA SER A 311 31.74 -39.59 24.00
C SER A 311 31.91 -40.86 24.86
N SER A 312 32.50 -41.85 24.29
CA SER A 312 33.06 -43.00 25.08
C SER A 312 34.37 -42.53 25.68
N LEU A 313 34.30 -42.07 26.93
CA LEU A 313 35.46 -41.98 27.81
C LEU A 313 35.40 -43.18 28.75
N GLN A 314 36.35 -44.11 28.53
CA GLN A 314 36.84 -45.01 29.57
C GLN A 314 37.89 -44.27 30.45
#